data_a9b082b96aef910913eb7ee07a645028
#
_entry.id   a9b082b96aef910913eb7ee07a645028
#
_cell.length_a   1.000
_cell.length_b   1.000
_cell.length_c   1.000
_cell.angle_alpha   90.00
_cell.angle_beta   90.00
_cell.angle_gamma   90.00
#
_symmetry.space_group_name_H-M   'P 1'
#
loop_
_entity.id
_entity.type
_entity.pdbx_description
1 polymer ?
#
loop_
_entity_poly.entity_id
_entity_poly.type
_entity_poly.pdbx_seq_one_letter_code
_entity_poly.pdbx_strand_id
1 'polypeptide(L)'
;MFYNFLHKFLKIPITMRVRYDHCLAKKPEYTVVFLHGIASSYATWHEVLPPLAKDKDLSKIRFVALDLIGFGKSEKPDWYGYDYASYRKTLTRTFKKLKINTPIIMCGHSMGGLISIDYATNGDRLIDQLILISPPIIKGSEVAGYKDQIYTKLYGELRSHTDAKPVAVIATFINAISSFEKRSLNTHAFRATMDNIILNKDNYSMAASLKIPMEVIHGRFDPLVIGENLRKLAERNSHFHLTETFGGHDMMGAKAKKIDKIFKDTMLRLLLQSDLW
;
A
#
# COMPACT_ATOMS: atom_id res chain seq x y z
N MET A 1 10.83 -23.73 8.39
CA MET A 1 11.17 -24.00 9.80
C MET A 1 12.51 -23.36 10.21
N PHE A 2 13.62 -23.54 9.48
CA PHE A 2 14.95 -23.00 9.80
C PHE A 2 15.00 -21.45 9.85
N TYR A 3 14.41 -20.75 8.89
CA TYR A 3 14.35 -19.27 8.88
C TYR A 3 13.58 -18.70 10.07
N ASN A 4 12.45 -19.30 10.47
CA ASN A 4 11.70 -18.87 11.66
C ASN A 4 12.54 -18.97 12.93
N PHE A 5 13.35 -20.03 13.05
CA PHE A 5 14.30 -20.19 14.16
C PHE A 5 15.35 -19.07 14.16
N LEU A 6 15.99 -18.79 13.00
CA LEU A 6 17.00 -17.74 12.88
C LEU A 6 16.49 -16.36 13.29
N HIS A 7 15.31 -15.95 12.79
CA HIS A 7 14.74 -14.63 13.11
C HIS A 7 14.24 -14.55 14.55
N LYS A 8 13.62 -15.61 15.07
CA LYS A 8 13.05 -15.61 16.41
C LYS A 8 14.11 -15.72 17.51
N PHE A 9 15.09 -16.61 17.36
CA PHE A 9 16.08 -16.90 18.39
C PHE A 9 17.38 -16.12 18.21
N LEU A 10 17.86 -15.92 16.98
CA LEU A 10 19.08 -15.18 16.71
C LEU A 10 18.83 -13.69 16.47
N LYS A 11 17.56 -13.24 16.56
CA LYS A 11 17.16 -11.84 16.35
C LYS A 11 17.66 -11.23 15.04
N ILE A 12 17.84 -12.05 14.00
CA ILE A 12 18.24 -11.58 12.69
C ILE A 12 17.17 -10.63 12.15
N PRO A 13 17.55 -9.40 11.73
CA PRO A 13 16.59 -8.43 11.24
C PRO A 13 15.86 -8.93 9.99
N ILE A 14 14.53 -8.96 10.03
CA ILE A 14 13.72 -9.23 8.85
C ILE A 14 13.65 -7.97 7.97
N THR A 15 13.73 -8.15 6.65
CA THR A 15 13.57 -7.11 5.63
C THR A 15 12.59 -7.57 4.56
N MET A 16 11.93 -6.63 3.90
CA MET A 16 11.04 -6.94 2.79
C MET A 16 11.82 -7.41 1.55
N ARG A 17 11.19 -8.26 0.74
CA ARG A 17 11.77 -8.70 -0.52
C ARG A 17 11.64 -7.61 -1.56
N VAL A 18 12.77 -7.15 -2.08
CA VAL A 18 12.82 -6.24 -3.22
C VAL A 18 12.46 -7.02 -4.48
N ARG A 19 11.49 -6.53 -5.23
CA ARG A 19 11.00 -7.17 -6.46
C ARG A 19 11.34 -6.37 -7.70
N TYR A 20 11.50 -5.07 -7.52
CA TYR A 20 11.91 -4.14 -8.55
C TYR A 20 12.83 -3.10 -7.93
N ASP A 21 13.91 -2.76 -8.60
CA ASP A 21 14.84 -1.70 -8.20
C ASP A 21 15.55 -1.21 -9.46
N HIS A 22 15.17 -0.03 -9.93
CA HIS A 22 15.67 0.51 -11.20
C HIS A 22 15.77 2.03 -11.15
N CYS A 23 16.83 2.56 -11.75
CA CYS A 23 17.02 3.97 -12.04
C CYS A 23 17.84 4.11 -13.32
N LEU A 24 17.46 5.00 -14.21
CA LEU A 24 18.23 5.27 -15.43
C LEU A 24 19.50 6.08 -15.13
N ALA A 25 19.41 7.05 -14.22
CA ALA A 25 20.58 7.85 -13.80
C ALA A 25 21.46 7.09 -12.80
N LYS A 26 22.76 7.34 -12.84
CA LYS A 26 23.72 6.80 -11.85
C LYS A 26 23.47 7.34 -10.43
N LYS A 27 22.94 8.56 -10.32
CA LYS A 27 22.62 9.20 -9.05
C LYS A 27 21.15 9.63 -9.10
N PRO A 28 20.26 8.92 -8.40
CA PRO A 28 18.87 9.35 -8.29
C PRO A 28 18.72 10.61 -7.44
N GLU A 29 17.78 11.46 -7.78
CA GLU A 29 17.34 12.61 -6.97
C GLU A 29 16.23 12.24 -6.01
N TYR A 30 15.34 11.31 -6.42
CA TYR A 30 14.24 10.79 -5.63
C TYR A 30 14.19 9.27 -5.66
N THR A 31 13.62 8.69 -4.61
CA THR A 31 13.25 7.25 -4.63
C THR A 31 11.75 7.12 -4.39
N VAL A 32 11.06 6.47 -5.32
CA VAL A 32 9.65 6.09 -5.17
C VAL A 32 9.56 4.64 -4.71
N VAL A 33 8.92 4.41 -3.57
CA VAL A 33 8.76 3.07 -2.97
C VAL A 33 7.31 2.63 -3.10
N PHE A 34 7.09 1.51 -3.79
CA PHE A 34 5.79 0.95 -4.10
C PHE A 34 5.40 -0.17 -3.14
N LEU A 35 4.23 -0.01 -2.49
CA LEU A 35 3.65 -0.96 -1.55
C LEU A 35 2.30 -1.46 -2.06
N HIS A 36 2.16 -2.77 -2.19
CA HIS A 36 0.93 -3.41 -2.68
C HIS A 36 -0.15 -3.55 -1.60
N GLY A 37 -1.36 -3.94 -2.01
CA GLY A 37 -2.49 -4.22 -1.13
C GLY A 37 -2.40 -5.58 -0.44
N ILE A 38 -3.37 -5.85 0.46
CA ILE A 38 -3.49 -7.15 1.14
C ILE A 38 -3.66 -8.28 0.12
N ALA A 39 -3.15 -9.46 0.42
CA ALA A 39 -3.22 -10.65 -0.42
C ALA A 39 -2.65 -10.50 -1.84
N SER A 40 -1.84 -9.48 -2.08
CA SER A 40 -1.19 -9.18 -3.35
C SER A 40 0.34 -9.28 -3.24
N SER A 41 1.04 -8.76 -4.22
CA SER A 41 2.49 -8.73 -4.31
C SER A 41 2.93 -7.60 -5.26
N TYR A 42 4.19 -7.60 -5.68
CA TYR A 42 4.70 -6.81 -6.79
C TYR A 42 3.81 -6.90 -8.05
N ALA A 43 3.02 -7.97 -8.21
CA ALA A 43 2.10 -8.12 -9.33
C ALA A 43 1.17 -6.91 -9.52
N THR A 44 0.82 -6.20 -8.45
CA THR A 44 0.07 -4.93 -8.52
C THR A 44 0.75 -3.90 -9.44
N TRP A 45 2.07 -3.89 -9.49
CA TRP A 45 2.88 -2.84 -10.10
C TRP A 45 3.58 -3.24 -11.41
N HIS A 46 3.48 -4.52 -11.80
CA HIS A 46 4.31 -5.07 -12.87
C HIS A 46 4.02 -4.47 -14.26
N GLU A 47 2.82 -3.94 -14.49
CA GLU A 47 2.47 -3.26 -15.74
C GLU A 47 2.81 -1.76 -15.69
N VAL A 48 2.72 -1.14 -14.52
CA VAL A 48 2.91 0.29 -14.30
C VAL A 48 4.40 0.67 -14.27
N LEU A 49 5.21 -0.11 -13.56
CA LEU A 49 6.62 0.25 -13.31
C LEU A 49 7.52 0.24 -14.55
N PRO A 50 7.48 -0.76 -15.45
CA PRO A 50 8.41 -0.79 -16.57
C PRO A 50 8.29 0.39 -17.55
N PRO A 51 7.09 0.90 -17.89
CA PRO A 51 6.95 2.11 -18.69
C PRO A 51 7.53 3.35 -17.99
N LEU A 52 7.19 3.57 -16.71
CA LEU A 52 7.70 4.70 -15.92
C LEU A 52 9.23 4.69 -15.79
N ALA A 53 9.80 3.51 -15.51
CA ALA A 53 11.24 3.36 -15.31
C ALA A 53 12.08 3.50 -16.60
N LYS A 54 11.45 3.42 -17.77
CA LYS A 54 12.08 3.66 -19.07
C LYS A 54 11.89 5.09 -19.58
N ASP A 55 11.06 5.86 -18.91
CA ASP A 55 10.77 7.24 -19.30
C ASP A 55 11.98 8.14 -19.01
N LYS A 56 12.47 8.82 -20.05
CA LYS A 56 13.65 9.69 -19.93
C LYS A 56 13.41 10.91 -19.08
N ASP A 57 12.17 11.40 -19.04
CA ASP A 57 11.78 12.54 -18.21
C ASP A 57 11.85 12.19 -16.70
N LEU A 58 11.74 10.89 -16.36
CA LEU A 58 11.82 10.34 -15.02
C LEU A 58 13.18 9.69 -14.71
N SER A 59 14.21 9.97 -15.53
CA SER A 59 15.52 9.30 -15.46
C SER A 59 16.20 9.40 -14.10
N LYS A 60 15.96 10.47 -13.34
CA LYS A 60 16.54 10.72 -12.01
C LYS A 60 15.73 10.11 -10.85
N ILE A 61 14.65 9.40 -11.15
CA ILE A 61 13.83 8.70 -10.15
C ILE A 61 14.25 7.24 -10.05
N ARG A 62 14.56 6.78 -8.84
CA ARG A 62 14.73 5.37 -8.51
C ARG A 62 13.38 4.77 -8.13
N PHE A 63 12.97 3.74 -8.85
CA PHE A 63 11.74 3.00 -8.60
C PHE A 63 12.03 1.72 -7.84
N VAL A 64 11.46 1.58 -6.66
CA VAL A 64 11.63 0.40 -5.79
C VAL A 64 10.27 -0.19 -5.47
N ALA A 65 10.03 -1.46 -5.78
CA ALA A 65 8.82 -2.16 -5.37
C ALA A 65 9.14 -3.31 -4.43
N LEU A 66 8.37 -3.40 -3.36
CA LEU A 66 8.56 -4.34 -2.26
C LEU A 66 7.38 -5.31 -2.17
N ASP A 67 7.67 -6.59 -1.90
CA ASP A 67 6.66 -7.47 -1.35
C ASP A 67 6.61 -7.28 0.17
N LEU A 68 5.44 -6.95 0.71
CA LEU A 68 5.22 -6.77 2.14
C LEU A 68 5.39 -8.10 2.90
N ILE A 69 5.87 -8.04 4.14
CA ILE A 69 5.98 -9.24 5.00
C ILE A 69 4.60 -9.89 5.12
N GLY A 70 4.55 -11.20 4.95
CA GLY A 70 3.31 -11.97 4.89
C GLY A 70 2.80 -12.27 3.49
N PHE A 71 3.32 -11.56 2.46
CA PHE A 71 2.80 -11.60 1.09
C PHE A 71 3.90 -11.78 0.05
N GLY A 72 3.48 -12.12 -1.17
CA GLY A 72 4.38 -12.30 -2.31
C GLY A 72 5.55 -13.24 -2.01
N LYS A 73 6.75 -12.82 -2.34
CA LYS A 73 8.03 -13.54 -2.08
C LYS A 73 8.71 -13.10 -0.78
N SER A 74 8.13 -12.16 -0.01
CA SER A 74 8.60 -11.87 1.34
C SER A 74 8.32 -13.02 2.29
N GLU A 75 9.04 -13.07 3.40
CA GLU A 75 8.81 -14.04 4.44
C GLU A 75 7.43 -13.92 5.08
N LYS A 76 6.92 -15.03 5.64
CA LYS A 76 5.58 -15.14 6.23
C LYS A 76 5.65 -15.74 7.63
N PRO A 77 6.41 -15.10 8.56
CA PRO A 77 6.63 -15.69 9.88
C PRO A 77 5.40 -15.55 10.79
N ASP A 78 5.04 -16.60 11.48
CA ASP A 78 3.89 -16.62 12.40
C ASP A 78 4.08 -15.72 13.63
N TRP A 79 5.33 -15.39 13.97
CA TRP A 79 5.68 -14.52 15.09
C TRP A 79 5.67 -13.02 14.74
N TYR A 80 5.49 -12.65 13.48
CA TYR A 80 5.45 -11.25 13.06
C TYR A 80 4.11 -10.62 13.45
N GLY A 81 4.13 -9.39 13.96
CA GLY A 81 2.93 -8.75 14.48
C GLY A 81 1.89 -8.36 13.44
N TYR A 82 2.30 -8.20 12.18
CA TYR A 82 1.44 -7.75 11.07
C TYR A 82 0.65 -6.48 11.41
N ASP A 83 1.24 -5.63 12.25
CA ASP A 83 0.72 -4.34 12.66
C ASP A 83 1.58 -3.19 12.12
N TYR A 84 1.13 -1.96 12.31
CA TYR A 84 1.83 -0.77 11.85
C TYR A 84 3.26 -0.67 12.40
N ALA A 85 3.48 -0.97 13.68
CA ALA A 85 4.81 -0.89 14.30
C ALA A 85 5.78 -1.89 13.67
N SER A 86 5.33 -3.12 13.40
CA SER A 86 6.11 -4.15 12.74
C SER A 86 6.47 -3.77 11.31
N TYR A 87 5.50 -3.24 10.55
CA TYR A 87 5.74 -2.78 9.18
C TYR A 87 6.68 -1.57 9.15
N ARG A 88 6.51 -0.56 10.02
CA ARG A 88 7.45 0.58 10.13
C ARG A 88 8.88 0.12 10.34
N LYS A 89 9.09 -0.72 11.36
CA LYS A 89 10.40 -1.25 11.71
C LYS A 89 11.05 -2.01 10.54
N THR A 90 10.25 -2.77 9.81
CA THR A 90 10.74 -3.57 8.67
C THR A 90 11.01 -2.68 7.46
N LEU A 91 10.20 -1.66 7.19
CA LEU A 91 10.43 -0.66 6.15
C LEU A 91 11.73 0.10 6.40
N THR A 92 11.93 0.64 7.62
CA THR A 92 13.15 1.35 8.00
C THR A 92 14.40 0.49 7.78
N ARG A 93 14.35 -0.79 8.17
CA ARG A 93 15.45 -1.75 7.93
C ARG A 93 15.68 -2.00 6.43
N THR A 94 14.60 -2.10 5.66
CA THR A 94 14.67 -2.30 4.21
C THR A 94 15.28 -1.10 3.54
N PHE A 95 14.89 0.13 3.91
CA PHE A 95 15.45 1.37 3.38
C PHE A 95 16.95 1.49 3.70
N LYS A 96 17.36 1.15 4.92
CA LYS A 96 18.78 1.09 5.31
C LYS A 96 19.57 0.09 4.46
N LYS A 97 19.03 -1.12 4.28
CA LYS A 97 19.66 -2.17 3.45
C LYS A 97 19.81 -1.75 1.98
N LEU A 98 18.83 -1.03 1.44
CA LEU A 98 18.82 -0.51 0.07
C LEU A 98 19.67 0.75 -0.08
N LYS A 99 20.21 1.27 1.02
CA LYS A 99 20.99 2.54 1.05
C LYS A 99 20.23 3.69 0.39
N ILE A 100 18.93 3.81 0.68
CA ILE A 100 18.11 4.92 0.18
C ILE A 100 18.53 6.17 0.97
N ASN A 101 19.20 7.11 0.30
CA ASN A 101 19.68 8.37 0.86
C ASN A 101 19.03 9.59 0.21
N THR A 102 18.14 9.39 -0.72
CA THR A 102 17.35 10.42 -1.40
C THR A 102 16.05 10.71 -0.64
N PRO A 103 15.39 11.84 -0.92
CA PRO A 103 13.97 12.04 -0.59
C PRO A 103 13.13 10.85 -1.01
N ILE A 104 12.11 10.50 -0.19
CA ILE A 104 11.28 9.31 -0.39
C ILE A 104 9.85 9.70 -0.68
N ILE A 105 9.33 9.16 -1.79
CA ILE A 105 7.92 9.18 -2.13
C ILE A 105 7.38 7.78 -1.89
N MET A 106 6.34 7.64 -1.09
CA MET A 106 5.69 6.34 -0.91
C MET A 106 4.45 6.23 -1.77
N CYS A 107 4.40 5.21 -2.59
CA CYS A 107 3.25 4.88 -3.43
C CYS A 107 2.59 3.61 -2.89
N GLY A 108 1.36 3.73 -2.37
CA GLY A 108 0.66 2.62 -1.73
C GLY A 108 -0.72 2.35 -2.33
N HIS A 109 -0.98 1.08 -2.67
CA HIS A 109 -2.32 0.62 -3.05
C HIS A 109 -3.02 0.00 -1.84
N SER A 110 -4.28 0.39 -1.60
CA SER A 110 -5.13 -0.23 -0.57
C SER A 110 -4.42 -0.25 0.81
N MET A 111 -4.19 -1.42 1.40
CA MET A 111 -3.42 -1.62 2.63
C MET A 111 -2.03 -0.96 2.58
N GLY A 112 -1.34 -1.02 1.43
CA GLY A 112 -0.05 -0.36 1.24
C GLY A 112 -0.16 1.16 1.42
N GLY A 113 -1.29 1.75 1.05
CA GLY A 113 -1.61 3.16 1.30
C GLY A 113 -1.74 3.48 2.79
N LEU A 114 -2.42 2.62 3.57
CA LEU A 114 -2.54 2.78 5.02
C LEU A 114 -1.18 2.66 5.73
N ILE A 115 -0.35 1.70 5.30
CA ILE A 115 1.02 1.55 5.81
C ILE A 115 1.87 2.78 5.46
N SER A 116 1.69 3.37 4.27
CA SER A 116 2.40 4.58 3.86
C SER A 116 2.00 5.79 4.69
N ILE A 117 0.70 5.98 4.98
CA ILE A 117 0.19 7.04 5.87
C ILE A 117 0.81 6.88 7.27
N ASP A 118 0.75 5.67 7.85
CA ASP A 118 1.32 5.43 9.17
C ASP A 118 2.84 5.64 9.20
N TYR A 119 3.57 5.22 8.15
CA TYR A 119 5.01 5.45 8.08
C TYR A 119 5.36 6.94 7.95
N ALA A 120 4.61 7.70 7.17
CA ALA A 120 4.81 9.14 7.05
C ALA A 120 4.52 9.90 8.35
N THR A 121 3.58 9.38 9.16
CA THR A 121 3.21 9.97 10.46
C THR A 121 4.18 9.59 11.57
N ASN A 122 4.63 8.33 11.62
CA ASN A 122 5.30 7.75 12.80
C ASN A 122 6.63 7.05 12.47
N GLY A 123 7.11 7.10 11.23
CA GLY A 123 8.32 6.41 10.81
C GLY A 123 9.60 7.14 11.19
N ASP A 124 10.73 6.42 11.12
CA ASP A 124 12.06 6.96 11.44
C ASP A 124 12.70 7.79 10.30
N ARG A 125 12.08 7.78 9.11
CA ARG A 125 12.54 8.51 7.93
C ARG A 125 11.47 9.47 7.46
N LEU A 126 11.88 10.69 7.10
CA LEU A 126 10.98 11.64 6.47
C LEU A 126 10.50 11.12 5.12
N ILE A 127 9.22 11.29 4.88
CA ILE A 127 8.55 11.02 3.62
C ILE A 127 8.13 12.35 3.04
N ASP A 128 8.52 12.59 1.81
CA ASP A 128 8.30 13.89 1.16
C ASP A 128 6.91 13.99 0.54
N GLN A 129 6.39 12.85 0.06
CA GLN A 129 5.06 12.80 -0.54
C GLN A 129 4.47 11.39 -0.47
N LEU A 130 3.13 11.32 -0.52
CA LEU A 130 2.37 10.10 -0.69
C LEU A 130 1.60 10.10 -2.01
N ILE A 131 1.59 8.94 -2.68
CA ILE A 131 0.70 8.61 -3.78
C ILE A 131 -0.13 7.42 -3.32
N LEU A 132 -1.43 7.63 -3.13
CA LEU A 132 -2.32 6.65 -2.52
C LEU A 132 -3.39 6.21 -3.51
N ILE A 133 -3.52 4.91 -3.72
CA ILE A 133 -4.49 4.36 -4.64
C ILE A 133 -5.49 3.52 -3.86
N SER A 134 -6.76 3.90 -3.93
CA SER A 134 -7.86 3.24 -3.22
C SER A 134 -7.55 2.94 -1.74
N PRO A 135 -7.04 3.92 -0.94
CA PRO A 135 -6.75 3.69 0.46
C PRO A 135 -8.07 3.58 1.26
N PRO A 136 -8.33 2.49 2.00
CA PRO A 136 -9.55 2.34 2.81
C PRO A 136 -9.44 3.14 4.11
N ILE A 137 -9.49 4.47 3.99
CA ILE A 137 -9.38 5.39 5.12
C ILE A 137 -10.70 5.46 5.87
N ILE A 138 -10.68 5.11 7.17
CA ILE A 138 -11.83 5.08 8.06
C ILE A 138 -11.59 5.92 9.31
N LYS A 139 -12.68 6.49 9.87
CA LYS A 139 -12.66 7.16 11.16
C LYS A 139 -12.77 6.14 12.29
N GLY A 140 -12.19 6.46 13.45
CA GLY A 140 -12.27 5.60 14.63
C GLY A 140 -13.72 5.25 15.02
N SER A 141 -14.64 6.21 14.92
CA SER A 141 -16.08 6.02 15.17
C SER A 141 -16.80 5.11 14.17
N GLU A 142 -16.22 4.91 12.98
CA GLU A 142 -16.80 4.11 11.90
C GLU A 142 -16.25 2.66 11.86
N VAL A 143 -15.20 2.38 12.65
CA VAL A 143 -14.49 1.09 12.61
C VAL A 143 -15.45 -0.09 12.82
N ALA A 144 -16.35 -0.02 13.81
CA ALA A 144 -17.29 -1.10 14.09
C ALA A 144 -18.25 -1.32 12.92
N GLY A 145 -18.91 -0.26 12.43
CA GLY A 145 -19.83 -0.35 11.30
C GLY A 145 -19.13 -0.77 9.99
N TYR A 146 -17.92 -0.29 9.74
CA TYR A 146 -17.12 -0.71 8.59
C TYR A 146 -16.73 -2.19 8.69
N LYS A 147 -16.35 -2.65 9.87
CA LYS A 147 -16.08 -4.05 10.17
C LYS A 147 -17.30 -4.92 9.86
N ASP A 148 -18.48 -4.53 10.39
CA ASP A 148 -19.73 -5.22 10.12
C ASP A 148 -20.09 -5.20 8.63
N GLN A 149 -19.91 -4.10 7.94
CA GLN A 149 -20.16 -3.98 6.50
C GLN A 149 -19.22 -4.88 5.70
N ILE A 150 -17.92 -4.89 6.01
CA ILE A 150 -16.94 -5.78 5.37
C ILE A 150 -17.31 -7.24 5.67
N TYR A 151 -17.57 -7.58 6.93
CA TYR A 151 -17.97 -8.94 7.29
C TYR A 151 -19.32 -9.31 6.67
N THR A 152 -20.31 -8.43 6.61
CA THR A 152 -21.63 -8.71 5.99
C THR A 152 -21.48 -8.88 4.48
N LYS A 153 -20.72 -8.03 3.79
CA LYS A 153 -20.44 -8.21 2.35
C LYS A 153 -19.62 -9.47 2.06
N LEU A 154 -18.69 -9.80 2.95
CA LEU A 154 -17.85 -10.98 2.81
C LEU A 154 -18.55 -12.27 3.26
N TYR A 155 -19.49 -12.19 4.22
CA TYR A 155 -20.21 -13.34 4.78
C TYR A 155 -21.69 -13.40 4.37
N GLY A 156 -22.26 -12.32 3.82
CA GLY A 156 -23.68 -12.29 3.40
C GLY A 156 -24.01 -13.31 2.31
N GLU A 157 -23.06 -13.55 1.40
CA GLU A 157 -23.14 -14.64 0.41
C GLU A 157 -22.92 -16.03 1.03
N LEU A 158 -22.39 -16.12 2.26
CA LEU A 158 -21.99 -17.36 2.92
C LEU A 158 -23.03 -17.90 3.92
N ARG A 159 -24.00 -17.08 4.33
CA ARG A 159 -25.08 -17.53 5.24
C ARG A 159 -25.98 -18.62 4.64
N SER A 160 -25.92 -18.86 3.33
CA SER A 160 -26.63 -19.95 2.68
C SER A 160 -25.96 -21.34 2.82
N HIS A 161 -24.70 -21.40 3.34
CA HIS A 161 -23.96 -22.65 3.51
C HIS A 161 -23.29 -22.69 4.88
N THR A 162 -23.85 -23.48 5.77
CA THR A 162 -23.63 -23.56 7.22
C THR A 162 -22.22 -23.96 7.70
N ASP A 163 -21.28 -24.29 6.80
CA ASP A 163 -19.92 -24.75 7.17
C ASP A 163 -18.77 -24.07 6.41
N ALA A 164 -19.02 -22.94 5.78
CA ALA A 164 -18.00 -22.25 5.02
C ALA A 164 -16.98 -21.55 5.93
N LYS A 165 -15.83 -22.18 6.05
CA LYS A 165 -14.62 -21.73 6.76
C LYS A 165 -14.06 -20.41 6.20
N PRO A 166 -13.13 -19.74 6.90
CA PRO A 166 -12.46 -18.48 6.52
C PRO A 166 -12.00 -18.33 5.07
N VAL A 167 -11.88 -19.44 4.35
CA VAL A 167 -11.49 -19.54 2.93
C VAL A 167 -12.41 -18.77 1.99
N ALA A 168 -13.71 -18.68 2.28
CA ALA A 168 -14.66 -18.01 1.39
C ALA A 168 -14.66 -16.48 1.53
N VAL A 169 -14.37 -15.95 2.72
CA VAL A 169 -14.10 -14.52 2.96
C VAL A 169 -12.90 -14.08 2.14
N ILE A 170 -11.87 -14.90 2.19
CA ILE A 170 -10.66 -14.74 1.39
C ILE A 170 -11.02 -14.76 -0.11
N ALA A 171 -11.88 -15.66 -0.57
CA ALA A 171 -12.27 -15.78 -1.97
C ALA A 171 -13.02 -14.57 -2.51
N THR A 172 -13.90 -13.95 -1.72
CA THR A 172 -14.65 -12.75 -2.13
C THR A 172 -13.74 -11.52 -2.19
N PHE A 173 -12.83 -11.36 -1.21
CA PHE A 173 -11.79 -10.32 -1.26
C PHE A 173 -10.85 -10.53 -2.45
N ILE A 174 -10.52 -11.79 -2.75
CA ILE A 174 -9.70 -12.22 -3.88
C ILE A 174 -10.35 -11.85 -5.22
N ASN A 175 -11.64 -12.08 -5.37
CA ASN A 175 -12.37 -11.75 -6.60
C ASN A 175 -12.49 -10.24 -6.83
N ALA A 176 -12.42 -9.43 -5.76
CA ALA A 176 -12.37 -7.97 -5.85
C ALA A 176 -10.96 -7.42 -6.20
N ILE A 177 -9.91 -8.24 -6.08
CA ILE A 177 -8.51 -7.85 -6.33
C ILE A 177 -7.96 -8.69 -7.48
N SER A 178 -7.82 -8.10 -8.68
CA SER A 178 -7.36 -8.81 -9.88
C SER A 178 -5.88 -9.25 -9.83
N SER A 179 -5.07 -8.62 -8.98
CA SER A 179 -3.64 -8.89 -8.79
C SER A 179 -3.33 -10.04 -7.81
N PHE A 180 -4.32 -10.90 -7.52
CA PHE A 180 -4.21 -11.95 -6.52
C PHE A 180 -3.34 -13.13 -6.96
N GLU A 181 -2.31 -13.46 -6.18
CA GLU A 181 -1.54 -14.70 -6.31
C GLU A 181 -2.13 -15.83 -5.44
N LYS A 182 -3.07 -16.60 -5.99
CA LYS A 182 -3.75 -17.73 -5.29
C LYS A 182 -2.79 -18.73 -4.63
N ARG A 183 -1.57 -18.89 -5.14
CA ARG A 183 -0.60 -19.92 -4.70
C ARG A 183 0.21 -19.55 -3.45
N SER A 184 0.17 -18.29 -2.99
CA SER A 184 1.05 -17.82 -1.89
C SER A 184 0.33 -17.28 -0.68
N LEU A 185 -1.00 -17.42 -0.58
CA LEU A 185 -1.77 -16.88 0.52
C LEU A 185 -1.42 -17.56 1.85
N ASN A 186 -0.83 -16.78 2.76
CA ASN A 186 -0.70 -17.17 4.16
C ASN A 186 -1.92 -16.65 4.93
N THR A 187 -2.76 -17.58 5.40
CA THR A 187 -4.02 -17.26 6.09
C THR A 187 -3.81 -16.53 7.42
N HIS A 188 -2.72 -16.86 8.14
CA HIS A 188 -2.36 -16.14 9.37
C HIS A 188 -1.98 -14.68 9.09
N ALA A 189 -1.07 -14.44 8.15
CA ALA A 189 -0.67 -13.10 7.75
C ALA A 189 -1.87 -12.28 7.23
N PHE A 190 -2.74 -12.89 6.42
CA PHE A 190 -3.94 -12.24 5.92
C PHE A 190 -4.86 -11.79 7.05
N ARG A 191 -5.21 -12.72 7.98
CA ARG A 191 -6.11 -12.43 9.10
C ARG A 191 -5.52 -11.38 10.03
N ALA A 192 -4.26 -11.56 10.44
CA ALA A 192 -3.58 -10.64 11.33
C ALA A 192 -3.48 -9.23 10.72
N THR A 193 -3.21 -9.12 9.41
CA THR A 193 -3.17 -7.83 8.72
C THR A 193 -4.55 -7.19 8.59
N MET A 194 -5.60 -7.98 8.30
CA MET A 194 -6.98 -7.49 8.30
C MET A 194 -7.32 -6.86 9.64
N ASP A 195 -7.06 -7.58 10.73
CA ASP A 195 -7.40 -7.15 12.09
C ASP A 195 -6.54 -5.96 12.56
N ASN A 196 -5.23 -5.96 12.26
CA ASN A 196 -4.29 -5.01 12.84
C ASN A 196 -4.04 -3.75 11.98
N ILE A 197 -4.36 -3.79 10.68
CA ILE A 197 -4.14 -2.68 9.74
C ILE A 197 -5.47 -2.11 9.23
N ILE A 198 -6.33 -2.96 8.65
CA ILE A 198 -7.51 -2.49 7.90
C ILE A 198 -8.69 -2.20 8.83
N LEU A 199 -8.94 -3.07 9.83
CA LEU A 199 -10.15 -3.04 10.67
C LEU A 199 -9.95 -2.46 12.06
N ASN A 200 -8.80 -1.89 12.40
CA ASN A 200 -8.49 -1.61 13.80
C ASN A 200 -7.97 -0.20 14.09
N LYS A 201 -8.02 0.77 13.17
CA LYS A 201 -7.40 2.07 13.47
C LYS A 201 -8.07 3.23 12.77
N ASP A 202 -8.10 4.37 13.45
CA ASP A 202 -8.45 5.68 12.91
C ASP A 202 -7.35 6.18 11.95
N ASN A 203 -7.45 5.74 10.70
CA ASN A 203 -6.54 6.19 9.64
C ASN A 203 -6.91 7.60 9.16
N TYR A 204 -8.14 8.04 9.39
CA TYR A 204 -8.63 9.34 8.98
C TYR A 204 -7.89 10.46 9.74
N SER A 205 -7.80 10.34 11.07
CA SER A 205 -7.10 11.34 11.87
C SER A 205 -5.61 11.41 11.55
N MET A 206 -4.98 10.27 11.24
CA MET A 206 -3.58 10.25 10.77
C MET A 206 -3.43 11.00 9.43
N ALA A 207 -4.25 10.69 8.44
CA ALA A 207 -4.21 11.36 7.14
C ALA A 207 -4.54 12.86 7.25
N ALA A 208 -5.49 13.22 8.11
CA ALA A 208 -5.86 14.63 8.36
C ALA A 208 -4.73 15.46 8.99
N SER A 209 -3.86 14.83 9.77
CA SER A 209 -2.74 15.51 10.46
C SER A 209 -1.49 15.70 9.61
N LEU A 210 -1.35 14.95 8.50
CA LEU A 210 -0.18 15.02 7.63
C LEU A 210 -0.15 16.35 6.87
N LYS A 211 1.03 16.96 6.83
CA LYS A 211 1.31 18.23 6.13
C LYS A 211 2.23 18.05 4.92
N ILE A 212 2.37 16.83 4.45
CA ILE A 212 3.08 16.52 3.20
C ILE A 212 2.07 16.34 2.06
N PRO A 213 2.44 16.60 0.82
CA PRO A 213 1.56 16.40 -0.33
C PRO A 213 1.08 14.95 -0.43
N MET A 214 -0.21 14.76 -0.62
CA MET A 214 -0.86 13.46 -0.82
C MET A 214 -1.68 13.49 -2.10
N GLU A 215 -1.26 12.75 -3.11
CA GLU A 215 -2.06 12.52 -4.32
C GLU A 215 -2.86 11.23 -4.14
N VAL A 216 -4.16 11.33 -4.11
CA VAL A 216 -5.06 10.21 -3.83
C VAL A 216 -5.91 9.91 -5.04
N ILE A 217 -5.84 8.68 -5.53
CA ILE A 217 -6.60 8.20 -6.67
C ILE A 217 -7.65 7.21 -6.18
N HIS A 218 -8.91 7.47 -6.47
CA HIS A 218 -10.03 6.65 -6.00
C HIS A 218 -10.97 6.25 -7.14
N GLY A 219 -11.34 5.00 -7.19
CA GLY A 219 -12.37 4.48 -8.10
C GLY A 219 -13.78 4.72 -7.54
N ARG A 220 -14.63 5.44 -8.26
CA ARG A 220 -16.00 5.79 -7.79
C ARG A 220 -16.88 4.58 -7.45
N PHE A 221 -16.57 3.41 -8.01
CA PHE A 221 -17.30 2.16 -7.77
C PHE A 221 -16.52 1.18 -6.89
N ASP A 222 -15.61 1.70 -6.07
CA ASP A 222 -14.85 0.91 -5.12
C ASP A 222 -15.74 0.50 -3.93
N PRO A 223 -16.04 -0.80 -3.75
CA PRO A 223 -16.91 -1.24 -2.67
C PRO A 223 -16.19 -1.32 -1.31
N LEU A 224 -14.86 -1.16 -1.27
CA LEU A 224 -14.03 -1.34 -0.08
C LEU A 224 -13.58 0.00 0.52
N VAL A 225 -13.81 1.12 -0.15
CA VAL A 225 -13.40 2.44 0.29
C VAL A 225 -14.63 3.30 0.57
N ILE A 226 -14.64 3.98 1.71
CA ILE A 226 -15.65 4.99 2.02
C ILE A 226 -15.24 6.30 1.33
N GLY A 227 -15.69 6.48 0.08
CA GLY A 227 -15.32 7.66 -0.74
C GLY A 227 -15.65 8.99 -0.09
N GLU A 228 -16.70 9.05 0.74
CA GLU A 228 -17.08 10.23 1.53
C GLU A 228 -15.98 10.68 2.49
N ASN A 229 -15.23 9.74 3.10
CA ASN A 229 -14.11 10.08 3.96
C ASN A 229 -12.97 10.72 3.18
N LEU A 230 -12.71 10.25 1.95
CA LEU A 230 -11.69 10.84 1.09
C LEU A 230 -12.08 12.26 0.65
N ARG A 231 -13.35 12.49 0.27
CA ARG A 231 -13.85 13.82 -0.06
C ARG A 231 -13.75 14.80 1.11
N LYS A 232 -14.16 14.38 2.30
CA LYS A 232 -14.02 15.19 3.53
C LYS A 232 -12.58 15.51 3.88
N LEU A 233 -11.64 14.59 3.63
CA LEU A 233 -10.21 14.87 3.81
C LEU A 233 -9.73 15.92 2.81
N ALA A 234 -10.12 15.81 1.54
CA ALA A 234 -9.75 16.78 0.51
C ALA A 234 -10.29 18.19 0.80
N GLU A 235 -11.47 18.30 1.42
CA GLU A 235 -12.04 19.60 1.84
C GLU A 235 -11.32 20.21 3.05
N ARG A 236 -10.74 19.39 3.93
CA ARG A 236 -10.19 19.83 5.22
C ARG A 236 -8.69 19.92 5.28
N ASN A 237 -7.99 19.22 4.40
CA ASN A 237 -6.54 19.19 4.35
C ASN A 237 -6.06 19.61 2.96
N SER A 238 -5.50 20.81 2.85
CA SER A 238 -4.99 21.38 1.60
C SER A 238 -3.86 20.57 0.96
N HIS A 239 -3.23 19.66 1.72
CA HIS A 239 -2.21 18.74 1.20
C HIS A 239 -2.79 17.44 0.66
N PHE A 240 -4.11 17.21 0.77
CA PHE A 240 -4.80 16.00 0.33
C PHE A 240 -5.54 16.26 -0.99
N HIS A 241 -4.94 15.88 -2.10
CA HIS A 241 -5.50 16.05 -3.44
C HIS A 241 -6.21 14.78 -3.90
N LEU A 242 -7.53 14.82 -4.07
CA LEU A 242 -8.34 13.67 -4.47
C LEU A 242 -8.65 13.70 -5.97
N THR A 243 -8.27 12.64 -6.66
CA THR A 243 -8.70 12.37 -8.04
C THR A 243 -9.65 11.17 -8.06
N GLU A 244 -10.92 11.42 -8.32
CA GLU A 244 -11.90 10.34 -8.54
C GLU A 244 -11.95 9.94 -10.01
N THR A 245 -11.90 8.62 -10.27
CA THR A 245 -11.94 8.07 -11.62
C THR A 245 -12.99 6.97 -11.75
N PHE A 246 -13.36 6.65 -12.97
CA PHE A 246 -14.25 5.51 -13.24
C PHE A 246 -13.48 4.20 -13.03
N GLY A 247 -13.80 3.48 -11.96
CA GLY A 247 -13.13 2.24 -11.58
C GLY A 247 -13.60 1.66 -10.27
N GLY A 248 -13.19 0.43 -9.97
CA GLY A 248 -13.37 -0.25 -8.68
C GLY A 248 -12.11 -0.17 -7.83
N HIS A 249 -11.95 -1.12 -6.90
CA HIS A 249 -10.83 -1.16 -5.96
C HIS A 249 -9.47 -1.41 -6.64
N ASP A 250 -9.44 -2.32 -7.60
CA ASP A 250 -8.23 -2.60 -8.39
C ASP A 250 -8.29 -1.84 -9.72
N MET A 251 -7.47 -0.82 -9.82
CA MET A 251 -7.38 0.04 -11.00
C MET A 251 -6.10 -0.19 -11.81
N MET A 252 -5.26 -1.17 -11.39
CA MET A 252 -3.91 -1.36 -11.92
C MET A 252 -3.84 -2.23 -13.18
N GLY A 253 -4.81 -3.11 -13.45
CA GLY A 253 -4.82 -4.00 -14.61
C GLY A 253 -5.07 -3.26 -15.94
N ALA A 254 -6.04 -3.68 -16.73
CA ALA A 254 -6.36 -3.11 -18.05
C ALA A 254 -6.61 -1.57 -18.08
N LYS A 255 -6.74 -0.92 -16.91
CA LYS A 255 -6.91 0.53 -16.74
C LYS A 255 -5.61 1.27 -16.37
N ALA A 256 -4.49 0.57 -16.29
CA ALA A 256 -3.19 1.11 -15.90
C ALA A 256 -2.79 2.36 -16.69
N LYS A 257 -3.07 2.43 -18.00
CA LYS A 257 -2.72 3.59 -18.85
C LYS A 257 -3.19 4.95 -18.32
N LYS A 258 -4.37 5.00 -17.67
CA LYS A 258 -4.86 6.24 -17.08
C LYS A 258 -4.11 6.58 -15.79
N ILE A 259 -3.78 5.57 -15.02
CA ILE A 259 -2.99 5.68 -13.79
C ILE A 259 -1.55 6.05 -14.13
N ASP A 260 -0.95 5.46 -15.16
CA ASP A 260 0.40 5.79 -15.64
C ASP A 260 0.54 7.28 -15.93
N LYS A 261 -0.48 7.89 -16.59
CA LYS A 261 -0.49 9.32 -16.86
C LYS A 261 -0.52 10.14 -15.55
N ILE A 262 -1.40 9.79 -14.63
CA ILE A 262 -1.49 10.49 -13.33
C ILE A 262 -0.18 10.35 -12.55
N PHE A 263 0.42 9.15 -12.54
CA PHE A 263 1.74 8.94 -11.94
C PHE A 263 2.82 9.80 -12.58
N LYS A 264 2.91 9.77 -13.91
CA LYS A 264 3.90 10.54 -14.63
C LYS A 264 3.74 12.05 -14.34
N ASP A 265 2.52 12.57 -14.45
CA ASP A 265 2.24 13.99 -14.21
C ASP A 265 2.57 14.39 -12.76
N THR A 266 2.28 13.52 -11.79
CA THR A 266 2.61 13.74 -10.38
C THR A 266 4.12 13.75 -10.15
N MET A 267 4.84 12.79 -10.71
CA MET A 267 6.30 12.71 -10.58
C MET A 267 7.03 13.85 -11.29
N LEU A 268 6.54 14.29 -12.46
CA LEU A 268 7.09 15.45 -13.16
C LEU A 268 6.89 16.74 -12.37
N ARG A 269 5.71 16.94 -11.76
CA ARG A 269 5.49 18.11 -10.87
C ARG A 269 6.49 18.15 -9.72
N LEU A 270 6.84 17.01 -9.14
CA LEU A 270 7.83 16.91 -8.07
C LEU A 270 9.23 17.30 -8.53
N LEU A 271 9.66 16.79 -9.69
CA LEU A 271 10.95 17.14 -10.26
C LEU A 271 11.06 18.64 -10.57
N LEU A 272 9.98 19.22 -11.11
CA LEU A 272 9.93 20.67 -11.41
C LEU A 272 9.95 21.55 -10.15
N GLN A 273 9.39 21.08 -9.05
CA GLN A 273 9.43 21.78 -7.77
C GLN A 273 10.81 21.74 -7.11
N SER A 274 11.61 20.70 -7.37
CA SER A 274 12.98 20.60 -6.86
C SER A 274 13.97 21.55 -7.54
N ASP A 275 13.71 21.95 -8.78
CA ASP A 275 14.55 22.89 -9.52
C ASP A 275 14.33 24.37 -9.09
N LEU A 276 13.41 24.62 -8.12
CA LEU A 276 13.09 25.95 -7.59
C LEU A 276 13.70 26.23 -6.21
N TRP A 277 14.50 25.32 -5.65
CA TRP A 277 15.23 25.45 -4.40
C TRP A 277 16.72 25.15 -4.58
#